data_d03d895ff67bca6d011b59ca4d6e8d64
#
_entry.id   d03d895ff67bca6d011b59ca4d6e8d64
#
_cell.length_a   1.000
_cell.length_b   1.000
_cell.length_c   1.000
_cell.angle_alpha   90.00
_cell.angle_beta   90.00
_cell.angle_gamma   90.00
#
_symmetry.space_group_name_H-M   'P 1'
#
loop_
_entity.id
_entity.type
_entity.pdbx_description
1 polymer ?
#
loop_
_entity_poly.entity_id
_entity_poly.type
_entity_poly.pdbx_seq_one_letter_code
_entity_poly.pdbx_strand_id
1 'polypeptide(L)'
;MRICGVVSEYNPLHSGHVFHWEEIRRRLGADCAVVCCMSGDFVQRGEGALLPKHSRARAAVEAGADLVVENPAPYALQSAEGFAGGGVRILSGLGVLTHLSFGAEDADEGWLRETAAILLEHDTVAATLAQLKTGVSYAAARERALFARMQERAALVQKPNNILAVEYCKAVLRQGLALELVPVARQGAAHDGAPAAEHASASWLRQQLRQGNADAALPYLPASSAAALTRALEEGTALLSPERLECAMLSRLIRLEPEELALLP
;
A
#
# COMPACT_ATOMS: atom_id res chain seq x y z
N MET A 1 1.50 0.89 -26.54
CA MET A 1 2.40 0.97 -25.36
C MET A 1 1.62 0.49 -24.17
N ARG A 2 2.19 -0.39 -23.33
CA ARG A 2 1.57 -0.84 -22.08
C ARG A 2 1.94 0.12 -20.96
N ILE A 3 0.97 0.50 -20.13
CA ILE A 3 1.17 1.40 -19.00
C ILE A 3 0.55 0.73 -17.77
N CYS A 4 1.38 0.39 -16.80
CA CYS A 4 1.00 -0.35 -15.62
C CYS A 4 0.99 0.58 -14.39
N GLY A 5 -0.14 0.69 -13.73
CA GLY A 5 -0.29 1.41 -12.48
C GLY A 5 0.08 0.55 -11.27
N VAL A 6 0.70 1.17 -10.27
CA VAL A 6 1.01 0.55 -8.97
C VAL A 6 0.63 1.53 -7.86
N VAL A 7 -0.14 1.09 -6.86
CA VAL A 7 -0.40 1.89 -5.65
C VAL A 7 0.59 1.48 -4.57
N SER A 8 1.22 2.44 -3.90
CA SER A 8 2.34 2.18 -3.00
C SER A 8 2.51 3.23 -1.91
N GLU A 9 3.37 2.94 -0.95
CA GLU A 9 3.79 3.88 0.09
C GLU A 9 5.27 4.24 -0.01
N TYR A 10 6.12 3.30 -0.44
CA TYR A 10 7.58 3.41 -0.46
C TYR A 10 8.16 3.99 0.83
N ASN A 11 7.85 3.35 1.95
CA ASN A 11 8.18 3.82 3.29
C ASN A 11 9.12 2.86 4.06
N PRO A 12 10.42 2.76 3.68
CA PRO A 12 11.08 3.32 2.50
C PRO A 12 10.89 2.48 1.23
N LEU A 13 11.33 3.02 0.08
CA LEU A 13 11.51 2.24 -1.14
C LEU A 13 12.62 1.20 -0.91
N HIS A 14 12.37 -0.08 -1.21
CA HIS A 14 13.30 -1.18 -0.99
C HIS A 14 13.36 -2.15 -2.18
N SER A 15 14.31 -3.09 -2.17
CA SER A 15 14.56 -4.06 -3.26
C SER A 15 13.31 -4.82 -3.70
N GLY A 16 12.40 -5.15 -2.78
CA GLY A 16 11.15 -5.81 -3.13
C GLY A 16 10.20 -4.98 -4.00
N HIS A 17 10.28 -3.66 -3.94
CA HIS A 17 9.51 -2.79 -4.85
C HIS A 17 10.12 -2.75 -6.24
N VAL A 18 11.46 -2.72 -6.33
CA VAL A 18 12.16 -2.78 -7.62
C VAL A 18 11.90 -4.12 -8.30
N PHE A 19 12.02 -5.22 -7.55
CA PHE A 19 11.64 -6.55 -8.04
C PHE A 19 10.20 -6.59 -8.60
N HIS A 20 9.25 -5.92 -7.95
CA HIS A 20 7.87 -5.83 -8.45
C HIS A 20 7.83 -5.16 -9.83
N TRP A 21 8.56 -4.06 -10.05
CA TRP A 21 8.61 -3.38 -11.35
C TRP A 21 9.31 -4.22 -12.43
N GLU A 22 10.35 -4.95 -12.05
CA GLU A 22 11.04 -5.90 -12.95
C GLU A 22 10.08 -7.02 -13.39
N GLU A 23 9.29 -7.56 -12.46
CA GLU A 23 8.26 -8.56 -12.77
C GLU A 23 7.15 -8.01 -13.69
N ILE A 24 6.73 -6.76 -13.50
CA ILE A 24 5.82 -6.09 -14.43
C ILE A 24 6.42 -6.06 -15.83
N ARG A 25 7.65 -5.57 -15.98
CA ARG A 25 8.32 -5.47 -17.28
C ARG A 25 8.61 -6.83 -17.89
N ARG A 26 8.94 -7.81 -17.08
CA ARG A 26 9.15 -9.19 -17.56
C ARG A 26 7.88 -9.77 -18.17
N ARG A 27 6.70 -9.49 -17.59
CA ARG A 27 5.40 -10.01 -18.05
C ARG A 27 4.79 -9.18 -19.18
N LEU A 28 4.96 -7.86 -19.14
CA LEU A 28 4.28 -6.94 -20.05
C LEU A 28 5.18 -6.41 -21.17
N GLY A 29 6.47 -6.68 -21.11
CA GLY A 29 7.48 -6.16 -22.05
C GLY A 29 8.36 -5.09 -21.40
N ALA A 30 9.62 -5.02 -21.83
CA ALA A 30 10.62 -4.11 -21.27
C ALA A 30 10.27 -2.62 -21.49
N ASP A 31 9.43 -2.31 -22.46
CA ASP A 31 8.92 -0.99 -22.81
C ASP A 31 7.65 -0.60 -22.03
N CYS A 32 7.19 -1.46 -21.10
CA CYS A 32 6.06 -1.14 -20.23
C CYS A 32 6.41 -0.02 -19.28
N ALA A 33 5.67 1.09 -19.35
CA ALA A 33 5.81 2.18 -18.40
C ALA A 33 5.16 1.83 -17.06
N VAL A 34 5.85 2.11 -15.95
CA VAL A 34 5.37 1.90 -14.58
C VAL A 34 5.02 3.25 -13.95
N VAL A 35 3.73 3.44 -13.66
CA VAL A 35 3.20 4.64 -13.03
C VAL A 35 2.82 4.33 -11.59
N CYS A 36 3.45 4.99 -10.63
CA CYS A 36 3.24 4.77 -9.21
C CYS A 36 2.32 5.83 -8.60
N CYS A 37 1.23 5.42 -7.97
CA CYS A 37 0.42 6.27 -7.11
C CYS A 37 0.90 6.08 -5.66
N MET A 38 1.66 7.04 -5.14
CA MET A 38 2.39 6.92 -3.88
C MET A 38 1.76 7.79 -2.80
N SER A 39 1.57 7.25 -1.60
CA SER A 39 1.14 8.02 -0.42
C SER A 39 2.03 9.25 -0.19
N GLY A 40 1.40 10.38 0.18
CA GLY A 40 2.08 11.60 0.56
C GLY A 40 2.92 11.46 1.83
N ASP A 41 2.96 12.49 2.65
CA ASP A 41 3.77 12.46 3.89
C ASP A 41 3.16 11.62 5.01
N PHE A 42 1.92 11.15 4.82
CA PHE A 42 1.25 10.18 5.69
C PHE A 42 0.90 8.90 4.92
N VAL A 43 1.03 7.76 5.59
CA VAL A 43 0.80 6.43 5.04
C VAL A 43 -0.45 5.79 5.62
N GLN A 44 -0.92 4.69 5.05
CA GLN A 44 -2.24 4.09 5.29
C GLN A 44 -2.59 3.86 6.76
N ARG A 45 -1.60 3.53 7.60
CA ARG A 45 -1.82 3.30 9.03
C ARG A 45 -1.85 4.56 9.89
N GLY A 46 -1.87 5.75 9.27
CA GLY A 46 -1.86 7.03 9.97
C GLY A 46 -0.48 7.48 10.45
N GLU A 47 0.57 6.72 10.11
CA GLU A 47 1.94 7.09 10.46
C GLU A 47 2.48 8.16 9.51
N GLY A 48 3.36 9.02 10.01
CA GLY A 48 4.21 9.84 9.15
C GLY A 48 5.20 8.97 8.39
N ALA A 49 5.41 9.26 7.11
CA ALA A 49 6.40 8.57 6.31
C ALA A 49 7.82 8.87 6.82
N LEU A 50 8.71 7.87 6.73
CA LEU A 50 10.11 7.98 7.18
C LEU A 50 10.86 9.14 6.49
N LEU A 51 10.61 9.34 5.20
CA LEU A 51 11.23 10.37 4.37
C LEU A 51 10.16 11.27 3.76
N PRO A 52 10.46 12.55 3.48
CA PRO A 52 9.57 13.46 2.77
C PRO A 52 9.11 12.89 1.42
N LYS A 53 7.87 13.14 1.04
CA LYS A 53 7.28 12.59 -0.18
C LYS A 53 8.09 12.86 -1.45
N HIS A 54 8.64 14.07 -1.60
CA HIS A 54 9.44 14.42 -2.77
C HIS A 54 10.75 13.63 -2.86
N SER A 55 11.38 13.34 -1.71
CA SER A 55 12.59 12.51 -1.65
C SER A 55 12.27 11.06 -2.03
N ARG A 56 11.13 10.52 -1.56
CA ARG A 56 10.67 9.16 -1.93
C ARG A 56 10.28 9.06 -3.40
N ALA A 57 9.57 10.07 -3.94
CA ALA A 57 9.19 10.12 -5.34
C ALA A 57 10.42 10.17 -6.26
N ARG A 58 11.39 11.04 -5.93
CA ARG A 58 12.66 11.09 -6.67
C ARG A 58 13.39 9.76 -6.64
N ALA A 59 13.55 9.16 -5.46
CA ALA A 59 14.20 7.86 -5.32
C ALA A 59 13.51 6.77 -6.14
N ALA A 60 12.16 6.79 -6.23
CA ALA A 60 11.40 5.84 -7.04
C ALA A 60 11.65 6.05 -8.55
N VAL A 61 11.67 7.27 -9.04
CA VAL A 61 11.97 7.57 -10.45
C VAL A 61 13.41 7.18 -10.78
N GLU A 62 14.37 7.52 -9.95
CA GLU A 62 15.78 7.16 -10.13
C GLU A 62 16.01 5.64 -10.07
N ALA A 63 15.16 4.90 -9.34
CA ALA A 63 15.19 3.43 -9.26
C ALA A 63 14.44 2.74 -10.41
N GLY A 64 13.76 3.49 -11.29
CA GLY A 64 13.16 2.96 -12.51
C GLY A 64 11.63 3.05 -12.61
N ALA A 65 10.93 3.78 -11.74
CA ALA A 65 9.55 4.19 -12.02
C ALA A 65 9.54 5.29 -13.09
N ASP A 66 8.56 5.26 -14.01
CA ASP A 66 8.48 6.24 -15.09
C ASP A 66 7.75 7.52 -14.65
N LEU A 67 6.80 7.39 -13.73
CA LEU A 67 6.04 8.50 -13.17
C LEU A 67 5.60 8.17 -11.74
N VAL A 68 5.67 9.17 -10.86
CA VAL A 68 5.09 9.09 -9.51
C VAL A 68 4.06 10.20 -9.35
N VAL A 69 2.83 9.83 -9.01
CA VAL A 69 1.73 10.73 -8.64
C VAL A 69 1.38 10.53 -7.17
N GLU A 70 0.88 11.58 -6.52
CA GLU A 70 0.52 11.48 -5.10
C GLU A 70 -0.84 10.80 -4.91
N ASN A 71 -0.91 9.83 -3.99
CA ASN A 71 -2.14 9.43 -3.34
C ASN A 71 -2.36 10.36 -2.14
N PRO A 72 -3.24 11.37 -2.24
CA PRO A 72 -3.36 12.40 -1.22
C PRO A 72 -3.93 11.86 0.10
N ALA A 73 -3.67 12.57 1.20
CA ALA A 73 -4.05 12.18 2.55
C ALA A 73 -5.50 11.70 2.70
N PRO A 74 -6.53 12.32 2.09
CA PRO A 74 -7.91 11.84 2.19
C PRO A 74 -8.14 10.40 1.73
N TYR A 75 -7.30 9.87 0.85
CA TYR A 75 -7.31 8.47 0.43
C TYR A 75 -6.20 7.65 1.10
N ALA A 76 -5.01 8.23 1.26
CA ALA A 76 -3.87 7.52 1.84
C ALA A 76 -4.13 7.07 3.29
N LEU A 77 -4.88 7.84 4.08
CA LEU A 77 -5.20 7.56 5.48
C LEU A 77 -6.45 6.68 5.69
N GLN A 78 -7.08 6.21 4.60
CA GLN A 78 -8.30 5.41 4.66
C GLN A 78 -8.02 3.94 5.02
N SER A 79 -9.13 3.21 5.26
CA SER A 79 -9.11 1.75 5.27
C SER A 79 -8.53 1.18 3.97
N ALA A 80 -8.22 -0.11 3.93
CA ALA A 80 -7.73 -0.77 2.72
C ALA A 80 -8.63 -0.51 1.50
N GLU A 81 -9.95 -0.48 1.69
CA GLU A 81 -10.93 -0.19 0.63
C GLU A 81 -10.80 1.25 0.11
N GLY A 82 -10.77 2.25 1.00
CA GLY A 82 -10.63 3.65 0.62
C GLY A 82 -9.26 3.96 -0.01
N PHE A 83 -8.20 3.38 0.55
CA PHE A 83 -6.84 3.48 0.04
C PHE A 83 -6.74 2.92 -1.39
N ALA A 84 -7.20 1.69 -1.59
CA ALA A 84 -7.19 1.03 -2.91
C ALA A 84 -8.09 1.77 -3.90
N GLY A 85 -9.31 2.13 -3.48
CA GLY A 85 -10.28 2.85 -4.31
C GLY A 85 -9.78 4.21 -4.77
N GLY A 86 -9.16 4.97 -3.88
CA GLY A 86 -8.55 6.28 -4.18
C GLY A 86 -7.36 6.16 -5.12
N GLY A 87 -6.42 5.25 -4.83
CA GLY A 87 -5.25 5.01 -5.66
C GLY A 87 -5.62 4.56 -7.09
N VAL A 88 -6.56 3.62 -7.22
CA VAL A 88 -7.07 3.17 -8.53
C VAL A 88 -7.76 4.31 -9.27
N ARG A 89 -8.56 5.14 -8.59
CA ARG A 89 -9.24 6.29 -9.19
C ARG A 89 -8.25 7.34 -9.72
N ILE A 90 -7.21 7.64 -8.97
CA ILE A 90 -6.17 8.60 -9.40
C ILE A 90 -5.44 8.06 -10.62
N LEU A 91 -5.01 6.80 -10.57
CA LEU A 91 -4.31 6.16 -11.68
C LEU A 91 -5.19 6.11 -12.95
N SER A 92 -6.44 5.68 -12.83
CA SER A 92 -7.37 5.62 -13.97
C SER A 92 -7.70 7.01 -14.52
N GLY A 93 -7.72 8.03 -13.66
CA GLY A 93 -7.94 9.44 -14.05
C GLY A 93 -6.87 10.00 -14.99
N LEU A 94 -5.69 9.37 -15.10
CA LEU A 94 -4.68 9.72 -16.09
C LEU A 94 -5.12 9.36 -17.53
N GLY A 95 -6.12 8.49 -17.69
CA GLY A 95 -6.71 8.15 -18.99
C GLY A 95 -5.83 7.28 -19.90
N VAL A 96 -4.69 6.80 -19.42
CA VAL A 96 -3.70 6.08 -20.23
C VAL A 96 -3.35 4.69 -19.70
N LEU A 97 -3.84 4.31 -18.52
CA LEU A 97 -3.55 3.01 -17.93
C LEU A 97 -4.18 1.86 -18.72
N THR A 98 -3.39 0.80 -18.89
CA THR A 98 -3.82 -0.46 -19.50
C THR A 98 -3.87 -1.60 -18.47
N HIS A 99 -2.99 -1.54 -17.45
CA HIS A 99 -2.83 -2.58 -16.45
C HIS A 99 -2.77 -1.99 -15.05
N LEU A 100 -3.13 -2.79 -14.06
CA LEU A 100 -2.94 -2.50 -12.64
C LEU A 100 -2.19 -3.67 -12.00
N SER A 101 -1.05 -3.39 -11.36
CA SER A 101 -0.26 -4.39 -10.67
C SER A 101 -0.19 -4.15 -9.17
N PHE A 102 -0.16 -5.22 -8.42
CA PHE A 102 -0.06 -5.21 -6.96
C PHE A 102 0.57 -6.50 -6.44
N GLY A 103 1.20 -6.42 -5.27
CA GLY A 103 1.75 -7.59 -4.59
C GLY A 103 0.67 -8.33 -3.79
N ALA A 104 0.70 -9.67 -3.83
CA ALA A 104 -0.17 -10.52 -3.03
C ALA A 104 0.62 -11.70 -2.45
N GLU A 105 0.18 -12.27 -1.33
CA GLU A 105 0.71 -13.54 -0.84
C GLU A 105 0.26 -14.68 -1.75
N ASP A 106 -0.98 -14.62 -2.21
CA ASP A 106 -1.57 -15.57 -3.17
C ASP A 106 -1.93 -14.79 -4.44
N ALA A 107 -1.03 -14.81 -5.42
CA ALA A 107 -1.17 -14.07 -6.67
C ALA A 107 -2.00 -14.81 -7.75
N ASP A 108 -3.03 -15.55 -7.31
CA ASP A 108 -4.02 -16.18 -8.19
C ASP A 108 -5.06 -15.14 -8.62
N GLU A 109 -4.93 -14.62 -9.85
CA GLU A 109 -5.83 -13.60 -10.39
C GLU A 109 -7.30 -14.06 -10.40
N GLY A 110 -7.55 -15.34 -10.72
CA GLY A 110 -8.92 -15.89 -10.75
C GLY A 110 -9.56 -15.82 -9.39
N TRP A 111 -8.85 -16.28 -8.35
CA TRP A 111 -9.34 -16.19 -6.97
C TRP A 111 -9.54 -14.75 -6.51
N LEU A 112 -8.61 -13.85 -6.82
CA LEU A 112 -8.70 -12.43 -6.43
C LEU A 112 -9.92 -11.75 -7.06
N ARG A 113 -10.16 -11.96 -8.35
CA ARG A 113 -11.32 -11.43 -9.07
C ARG A 113 -12.63 -12.02 -8.55
N GLU A 114 -12.69 -13.33 -8.37
CA GLU A 114 -13.87 -14.03 -7.84
C GLU A 114 -14.20 -13.52 -6.44
N THR A 115 -13.21 -13.45 -5.55
CA THR A 115 -13.39 -12.92 -4.18
C THR A 115 -13.89 -11.48 -4.20
N ALA A 116 -13.32 -10.63 -5.04
CA ALA A 116 -13.74 -9.25 -5.18
C ALA A 116 -15.19 -9.14 -5.67
N ALA A 117 -15.59 -9.95 -6.65
CA ALA A 117 -16.96 -9.97 -7.18
C ALA A 117 -17.96 -10.41 -6.10
N ILE A 118 -17.69 -11.52 -5.39
CA ILE A 118 -18.54 -12.02 -4.31
C ILE A 118 -18.69 -10.97 -3.20
N LEU A 119 -17.63 -10.26 -2.82
CA LEU A 119 -17.69 -9.21 -1.80
C LEU A 119 -18.52 -7.99 -2.21
N LEU A 120 -18.77 -7.81 -3.50
CA LEU A 120 -19.63 -6.74 -4.02
C LEU A 120 -21.09 -7.15 -4.15
N GLU A 121 -21.42 -8.44 -4.04
CA GLU A 121 -22.78 -8.94 -4.08
C GLU A 121 -23.58 -8.46 -2.86
N HIS A 122 -24.82 -8.06 -3.08
CA HIS A 122 -25.72 -7.55 -2.03
C HIS A 122 -25.86 -8.55 -0.86
N ASP A 123 -25.99 -9.83 -1.16
CA ASP A 123 -26.19 -10.86 -0.14
C ASP A 123 -24.94 -11.05 0.74
N THR A 124 -23.75 -10.95 0.16
CA THR A 124 -22.48 -11.03 0.90
C THR A 124 -22.29 -9.80 1.79
N VAL A 125 -22.64 -8.62 1.29
CA VAL A 125 -22.63 -7.39 2.09
C VAL A 125 -23.62 -7.51 3.26
N ALA A 126 -24.85 -7.97 3.02
CA ALA A 126 -25.85 -8.16 4.05
C ALA A 126 -25.41 -9.21 5.09
N ALA A 127 -24.81 -10.33 4.65
CA ALA A 127 -24.25 -11.34 5.53
C ALA A 127 -23.11 -10.79 6.40
N THR A 128 -22.21 -10.01 5.81
CA THR A 128 -21.11 -9.33 6.54
C THR A 128 -21.67 -8.40 7.62
N LEU A 129 -22.65 -7.58 7.30
CA LEU A 129 -23.29 -6.67 8.25
C LEU A 129 -24.02 -7.43 9.38
N ALA A 130 -24.65 -8.56 9.06
CA ALA A 130 -25.29 -9.42 10.06
C ALA A 130 -24.26 -10.00 11.05
N GLN A 131 -23.10 -10.44 10.56
CA GLN A 131 -22.01 -10.92 11.40
C GLN A 131 -21.43 -9.82 12.30
N LEU A 132 -21.27 -8.59 11.80
CA LEU A 132 -20.80 -7.44 12.61
C LEU A 132 -21.70 -7.18 13.81
N LYS A 133 -23.01 -7.37 13.68
CA LYS A 133 -23.96 -7.20 14.81
C LYS A 133 -23.74 -8.23 15.94
N THR A 134 -22.99 -9.31 15.69
CA THR A 134 -22.61 -10.29 16.73
C THR A 134 -21.36 -9.87 17.52
N GLY A 135 -20.75 -8.72 17.21
CA GLY A 135 -19.58 -8.18 17.91
C GLY A 135 -18.23 -8.69 17.39
N VAL A 136 -18.20 -9.42 16.27
CA VAL A 136 -16.94 -9.86 15.65
C VAL A 136 -16.28 -8.72 14.86
N SER A 137 -14.96 -8.81 14.66
CA SER A 137 -14.22 -7.83 13.84
C SER A 137 -14.70 -7.86 12.38
N TYR A 138 -14.50 -6.75 11.66
CA TYR A 138 -14.85 -6.67 10.23
C TYR A 138 -14.15 -7.74 9.39
N ALA A 139 -12.87 -8.02 9.67
CA ALA A 139 -12.12 -9.08 8.97
C ALA A 139 -12.77 -10.46 9.18
N ALA A 140 -13.13 -10.81 10.42
CA ALA A 140 -13.79 -12.07 10.74
C ALA A 140 -15.21 -12.14 10.15
N ALA A 141 -15.97 -11.03 10.18
CA ALA A 141 -17.31 -10.97 9.59
C ALA A 141 -17.26 -11.23 8.08
N ARG A 142 -16.30 -10.61 7.39
CA ARG A 142 -16.08 -10.76 5.95
C ARG A 142 -15.66 -12.18 5.58
N GLU A 143 -14.74 -12.77 6.31
CA GLU A 143 -14.34 -14.18 6.10
C GLU A 143 -15.51 -15.13 6.26
N ARG A 144 -16.30 -14.99 7.32
CA ARG A 144 -17.49 -15.82 7.54
C ARG A 144 -18.52 -15.68 6.43
N ALA A 145 -18.75 -14.47 5.93
CA ALA A 145 -19.64 -14.23 4.79
C ALA A 145 -19.13 -14.90 3.50
N LEU A 146 -17.81 -14.91 3.28
CA LEU A 146 -17.18 -15.56 2.13
C LEU A 146 -17.18 -17.09 2.25
N PHE A 147 -17.11 -17.63 3.47
CA PHE A 147 -16.96 -19.07 3.71
C PHE A 147 -18.07 -19.89 3.05
N ALA A 148 -19.30 -19.38 3.04
CA ALA A 148 -20.44 -20.04 2.40
C ALA A 148 -20.23 -20.29 0.89
N ARG A 149 -19.42 -19.48 0.23
CA ARG A 149 -19.17 -19.51 -1.22
C ARG A 149 -17.82 -20.10 -1.57
N MET A 150 -16.80 -19.86 -0.76
CA MET A 150 -15.40 -20.12 -1.06
C MET A 150 -14.76 -21.17 -0.14
N GLN A 151 -15.49 -21.67 0.84
CA GLN A 151 -15.01 -22.66 1.81
C GLN A 151 -13.70 -22.19 2.49
N GLU A 152 -12.73 -23.07 2.62
CA GLU A 152 -11.45 -22.80 3.25
C GLU A 152 -10.64 -21.70 2.56
N ARG A 153 -10.85 -21.45 1.25
CA ARG A 153 -10.19 -20.36 0.52
C ARG A 153 -10.60 -18.97 1.03
N ALA A 154 -11.71 -18.87 1.76
CA ALA A 154 -12.12 -17.62 2.40
C ALA A 154 -11.07 -17.08 3.40
N ALA A 155 -10.31 -17.97 4.07
CA ALA A 155 -9.28 -17.57 5.03
C ALA A 155 -8.13 -16.79 4.39
N LEU A 156 -7.90 -16.93 3.08
CA LEU A 156 -6.84 -16.20 2.37
C LEU A 156 -7.05 -14.69 2.39
N VAL A 157 -8.29 -14.21 2.60
CA VAL A 157 -8.57 -12.75 2.71
C VAL A 157 -8.06 -12.13 4.01
N GLN A 158 -7.55 -12.92 4.97
CA GLN A 158 -6.96 -12.39 6.20
C GLN A 158 -5.49 -12.00 6.04
N LYS A 159 -4.81 -12.49 5.01
CA LYS A 159 -3.41 -12.13 4.74
C LYS A 159 -3.31 -10.65 4.35
N PRO A 160 -2.40 -9.87 4.93
CA PRO A 160 -2.38 -8.41 4.78
C PRO A 160 -2.32 -7.90 3.33
N ASN A 161 -1.51 -8.53 2.46
CA ASN A 161 -1.41 -8.09 1.07
C ASN A 161 -2.54 -8.64 0.21
N ASN A 162 -3.11 -9.79 0.56
CA ASN A 162 -4.32 -10.29 -0.09
C ASN A 162 -5.53 -9.39 0.20
N ILE A 163 -5.61 -8.79 1.41
CA ILE A 163 -6.62 -7.77 1.71
C ILE A 163 -6.56 -6.66 0.68
N LEU A 164 -5.38 -6.04 0.51
CA LEU A 164 -5.19 -4.95 -0.44
C LEU A 164 -5.42 -5.41 -1.89
N ALA A 165 -4.92 -6.59 -2.27
CA ALA A 165 -5.09 -7.14 -3.61
C ALA A 165 -6.59 -7.30 -3.98
N VAL A 166 -7.39 -7.83 -3.06
CA VAL A 166 -8.85 -7.93 -3.24
C VAL A 166 -9.50 -6.55 -3.32
N GLU A 167 -9.06 -5.57 -2.51
CA GLU A 167 -9.62 -4.21 -2.57
C GLU A 167 -9.27 -3.50 -3.89
N TYR A 168 -8.08 -3.74 -4.48
CA TYR A 168 -7.77 -3.25 -5.83
C TYR A 168 -8.69 -3.87 -6.89
N CYS A 169 -8.93 -5.18 -6.83
CA CYS A 169 -9.87 -5.85 -7.72
C CYS A 169 -11.30 -5.29 -7.57
N LYS A 170 -11.76 -5.07 -6.34
CA LYS A 170 -13.06 -4.44 -6.06
C LYS A 170 -13.13 -3.03 -6.63
N ALA A 171 -12.06 -2.24 -6.48
CA ALA A 171 -12.00 -0.88 -7.00
C ALA A 171 -12.12 -0.86 -8.53
N VAL A 172 -11.44 -1.76 -9.24
CA VAL A 172 -11.54 -1.90 -10.70
C VAL A 172 -12.96 -2.27 -11.11
N LEU A 173 -13.59 -3.26 -10.44
CA LEU A 173 -14.96 -3.68 -10.73
C LEU A 173 -15.98 -2.57 -10.46
N ARG A 174 -15.93 -1.91 -9.29
CA ARG A 174 -16.85 -0.82 -8.92
C ARG A 174 -16.78 0.37 -9.85
N GLN A 175 -15.60 0.69 -10.34
CA GLN A 175 -15.39 1.83 -11.23
C GLN A 175 -15.60 1.47 -12.71
N GLY A 176 -15.92 0.20 -13.02
CA GLY A 176 -16.16 -0.26 -14.39
C GLY A 176 -14.94 -0.11 -15.31
N LEU A 177 -13.74 -0.28 -14.76
CA LEU A 177 -12.50 -0.04 -15.48
C LEU A 177 -12.08 -1.27 -16.30
N ALA A 178 -11.67 -1.04 -17.55
CA ALA A 178 -11.13 -2.08 -18.44
C ALA A 178 -9.62 -2.22 -18.25
N LEU A 179 -9.18 -2.51 -17.02
CA LEU A 179 -7.77 -2.75 -16.68
C LEU A 179 -7.49 -4.24 -16.56
N GLU A 180 -6.39 -4.68 -17.18
CA GLU A 180 -5.82 -6.00 -16.93
C GLU A 180 -5.11 -6.02 -15.58
N LEU A 181 -5.36 -7.06 -14.77
CA LEU A 181 -4.73 -7.20 -13.47
C LEU A 181 -3.43 -8.00 -13.59
N VAL A 182 -2.41 -7.56 -12.88
CA VAL A 182 -1.09 -8.20 -12.87
C VAL A 182 -0.68 -8.45 -11.41
N PRO A 183 -1.29 -9.43 -10.72
CA PRO A 183 -0.87 -9.77 -9.37
C PRO A 183 0.53 -10.39 -9.39
N VAL A 184 1.41 -9.91 -8.51
CA VAL A 184 2.78 -10.40 -8.36
C VAL A 184 2.91 -11.07 -7.00
N ALA A 185 3.37 -12.33 -7.00
CA ALA A 185 3.64 -13.05 -5.77
C ALA A 185 4.78 -12.36 -5.00
N ARG A 186 4.54 -12.04 -3.73
CA ARG A 186 5.56 -11.44 -2.87
C ARG A 186 6.68 -12.46 -2.62
N GLN A 187 7.91 -12.00 -2.78
CA GLN A 187 9.10 -12.74 -2.38
C GLN A 187 9.63 -12.19 -1.07
N GLY A 188 10.11 -13.05 -0.18
CA GLY A 188 10.75 -12.67 1.07
C GLY A 188 9.94 -12.98 2.31
N ALA A 189 10.38 -12.41 3.47
CA ALA A 189 9.82 -12.66 4.78
C ALA A 189 8.33 -12.27 4.89
N ALA A 190 7.61 -12.95 5.80
CA ALA A 190 6.30 -12.53 6.27
C ALA A 190 6.34 -11.05 6.68
N HIS A 191 5.17 -10.40 6.69
CA HIS A 191 4.99 -8.94 6.83
C HIS A 191 5.84 -8.27 7.93
N ASP A 192 6.16 -9.00 9.02
CA ASP A 192 6.95 -8.52 10.16
C ASP A 192 8.19 -9.40 10.46
N GLY A 193 8.60 -10.26 9.52
CA GLY A 193 9.72 -11.20 9.71
C GLY A 193 11.08 -10.58 9.42
N ALA A 194 12.14 -11.23 9.98
CA ALA A 194 13.53 -10.94 9.62
C ALA A 194 13.74 -11.11 8.09
N PRO A 195 14.73 -10.43 7.50
CA PRO A 195 15.01 -10.53 6.08
C PRO A 195 15.16 -11.98 5.62
N ALA A 196 14.53 -12.31 4.49
CA ALA A 196 14.74 -13.56 3.79
C ALA A 196 15.52 -13.29 2.52
N ALA A 197 16.73 -13.80 2.41
CA ALA A 197 17.64 -13.60 1.30
C ALA A 197 17.88 -12.10 0.98
N GLU A 198 17.44 -11.64 -0.21
CA GLU A 198 17.71 -10.29 -0.72
C GLU A 198 16.60 -9.28 -0.39
N HIS A 199 15.55 -9.67 0.36
CA HIS A 199 14.38 -8.82 0.60
C HIS A 199 14.09 -8.67 2.10
N ALA A 200 13.89 -7.43 2.50
CA ALA A 200 13.42 -7.06 3.84
C ALA A 200 12.04 -6.39 3.77
N SER A 201 11.22 -6.54 4.80
CA SER A 201 9.96 -5.82 4.89
C SER A 201 10.19 -4.34 5.24
N ALA A 202 9.32 -3.45 4.75
CA ALA A 202 9.39 -2.03 5.11
C ALA A 202 9.29 -1.81 6.63
N SER A 203 8.51 -2.63 7.34
CA SER A 203 8.37 -2.58 8.80
C SER A 203 9.70 -2.89 9.51
N TRP A 204 10.38 -3.96 9.09
CA TRP A 204 11.67 -4.32 9.62
C TRP A 204 12.73 -3.22 9.35
N LEU A 205 12.76 -2.69 8.12
CA LEU A 205 13.66 -1.61 7.75
C LEU A 205 13.46 -0.38 8.66
N ARG A 206 12.20 0.06 8.85
CA ARG A 206 11.91 1.17 9.75
C ARG A 206 12.32 0.89 11.18
N GLN A 207 12.15 -0.35 11.65
CA GLN A 207 12.60 -0.76 12.99
C GLN A 207 14.11 -0.63 13.13
N GLN A 208 14.91 -1.14 12.17
CA GLN A 208 16.37 -1.01 12.21
C GLN A 208 16.79 0.46 12.25
N LEU A 209 16.20 1.29 11.40
CA LEU A 209 16.52 2.73 11.32
C LEU A 209 16.19 3.46 12.62
N ARG A 210 15.05 3.17 13.25
CA ARG A 210 14.67 3.74 14.57
C ARG A 210 15.60 3.31 15.70
N GLN A 211 16.23 2.13 15.59
CA GLN A 211 17.21 1.63 16.53
C GLN A 211 18.64 2.16 16.28
N GLY A 212 18.83 2.99 15.25
CA GLY A 212 20.14 3.50 14.86
C GLY A 212 20.99 2.53 14.02
N ASN A 213 20.41 1.41 13.57
CA ASN A 213 21.10 0.37 12.81
C ASN A 213 20.97 0.61 11.29
N ALA A 214 21.35 1.80 10.81
CA ALA A 214 21.22 2.14 9.39
C ALA A 214 21.98 1.17 8.48
N ASP A 215 23.18 0.74 8.89
CA ASP A 215 24.01 -0.20 8.14
C ASP A 215 23.32 -1.55 7.88
N ALA A 216 22.43 -1.97 8.77
CA ALA A 216 21.64 -3.18 8.59
C ALA A 216 20.51 -3.00 7.54
N ALA A 217 20.01 -1.79 7.36
CA ALA A 217 18.92 -1.47 6.43
C ALA A 217 19.42 -1.19 5.00
N LEU A 218 20.56 -0.51 4.87
CA LEU A 218 21.11 -0.03 3.60
C LEU A 218 21.22 -1.11 2.50
N PRO A 219 21.66 -2.36 2.78
CA PRO A 219 21.80 -3.40 1.74
C PRO A 219 20.47 -3.77 1.03
N TYR A 220 19.34 -3.49 1.65
CA TYR A 220 18.00 -3.81 1.10
C TYR A 220 17.37 -2.63 0.36
N LEU A 221 18.04 -1.48 0.29
CA LEU A 221 17.57 -0.29 -0.41
C LEU A 221 18.23 -0.16 -1.78
N PRO A 222 17.51 0.20 -2.84
CA PRO A 222 18.16 0.63 -4.08
C PRO A 222 19.02 1.86 -3.84
N ALA A 223 20.05 2.07 -4.65
CA ALA A 223 21.03 3.13 -4.46
C ALA A 223 20.42 4.53 -4.25
N SER A 224 19.36 4.85 -5.01
CA SER A 224 18.63 6.12 -4.91
C SER A 224 17.93 6.29 -3.55
N SER A 225 17.33 5.21 -3.04
CA SER A 225 16.67 5.23 -1.72
C SER A 225 17.69 5.31 -0.58
N ALA A 226 18.80 4.59 -0.70
CA ALA A 226 19.92 4.67 0.26
C ALA A 226 20.48 6.10 0.31
N ALA A 227 20.75 6.72 -0.84
CA ALA A 227 21.23 8.10 -0.92
C ALA A 227 20.23 9.11 -0.33
N ALA A 228 18.92 8.94 -0.61
CA ALA A 228 17.88 9.78 -0.04
C ALA A 228 17.80 9.64 1.49
N LEU A 229 17.92 8.41 2.00
CA LEU A 229 17.95 8.13 3.43
C LEU A 229 19.18 8.78 4.11
N THR A 230 20.38 8.55 3.56
CA THR A 230 21.62 9.11 4.12
C THR A 230 21.52 10.63 4.23
N ARG A 231 21.09 11.29 3.15
CA ARG A 231 20.89 12.75 3.15
C ARG A 231 19.87 13.19 4.21
N ALA A 232 18.75 12.50 4.32
CA ALA A 232 17.71 12.85 5.30
C ALA A 232 18.18 12.65 6.76
N LEU A 233 19.07 11.68 7.00
CA LEU A 233 19.70 11.48 8.32
C LEU A 233 20.67 12.64 8.63
N GLU A 234 21.51 13.03 7.68
CA GLU A 234 22.47 14.14 7.81
C GLU A 234 21.73 15.49 8.03
N GLU A 235 20.66 15.72 7.32
CA GLU A 235 19.83 16.94 7.41
C GLU A 235 18.85 16.93 8.60
N GLY A 236 18.70 15.79 9.30
CA GLY A 236 17.75 15.63 10.39
C GLY A 236 16.26 15.66 9.95
N THR A 237 15.98 15.39 8.67
CA THR A 237 14.64 15.41 8.08
C THR A 237 13.97 14.02 8.06
N ALA A 238 14.70 12.96 8.39
CA ALA A 238 14.13 11.62 8.53
C ALA A 238 13.26 11.51 9.79
N LEU A 239 12.03 10.99 9.65
CA LEU A 239 11.12 10.76 10.78
C LEU A 239 11.46 9.44 11.48
N LEU A 240 12.48 9.47 12.35
CA LEU A 240 12.89 8.30 13.14
C LEU A 240 12.08 8.13 14.42
N SER A 241 11.48 9.21 14.94
CA SER A 241 10.69 9.22 16.17
C SER A 241 9.26 9.65 15.86
N PRO A 242 8.33 8.69 15.65
CA PRO A 242 6.89 8.97 15.46
C PRO A 242 6.30 9.76 16.63
N GLU A 243 6.81 9.56 17.85
CA GLU A 243 6.35 10.22 19.09
C GLU A 243 6.50 11.74 19.00
N ARG A 244 7.53 12.24 18.29
CA ARG A 244 7.69 13.69 18.07
C ARG A 244 6.57 14.27 17.23
N LEU A 245 6.11 13.54 16.21
CA LEU A 245 4.99 13.94 15.40
C LEU A 245 3.70 13.91 16.23
N GLU A 246 3.48 12.86 17.00
CA GLU A 246 2.32 12.73 17.91
C GLU A 246 2.29 13.87 18.92
N CYS A 247 3.41 14.19 19.56
CA CYS A 247 3.52 15.32 20.49
C CYS A 247 3.18 16.65 19.81
N ALA A 248 3.64 16.87 18.57
CA ALA A 248 3.35 18.08 17.81
C ALA A 248 1.84 18.18 17.49
N MET A 249 1.22 17.07 17.06
CA MET A 249 -0.21 16.98 16.78
C MET A 249 -1.05 17.22 18.04
N LEU A 250 -0.74 16.54 19.14
CA LEU A 250 -1.42 16.73 20.43
C LEU A 250 -1.26 18.16 20.94
N SER A 251 -0.04 18.73 20.87
CA SER A 251 0.21 20.13 21.24
C SER A 251 -0.63 21.12 20.42
N ARG A 252 -0.87 20.82 19.13
CA ARG A 252 -1.77 21.63 18.29
C ARG A 252 -3.23 21.46 18.70
N LEU A 253 -3.69 20.20 18.90
CA LEU A 253 -5.07 19.90 19.27
C LEU A 253 -5.47 20.53 20.61
N ILE A 254 -4.58 20.49 21.61
CA ILE A 254 -4.83 21.09 22.95
C ILE A 254 -5.00 22.63 22.88
N ARG A 255 -4.44 23.27 21.86
CA ARG A 255 -4.52 24.72 21.68
C ARG A 255 -5.67 25.19 20.80
N LEU A 256 -6.42 24.25 20.22
CA LEU A 256 -7.60 24.61 19.43
C LEU A 256 -8.77 24.98 20.37
N GLU A 257 -9.46 26.05 20.03
CA GLU A 257 -10.70 26.41 20.69
C GLU A 257 -11.83 25.42 20.30
N PRO A 258 -12.88 25.25 21.13
CA PRO A 258 -13.98 24.32 20.84
C PRO A 258 -14.61 24.53 19.46
N GLU A 259 -14.71 25.79 19.01
CA GLU A 259 -15.25 26.15 17.71
C GLU A 259 -14.34 25.68 16.55
N GLU A 260 -13.02 25.77 16.72
CA GLU A 260 -12.04 25.26 15.75
C GLU A 260 -12.07 23.73 15.68
N LEU A 261 -12.20 23.04 16.85
CA LEU A 261 -12.32 21.59 16.92
C LEU A 261 -13.58 21.08 16.23
N ALA A 262 -14.69 21.81 16.32
CA ALA A 262 -15.95 21.47 15.65
C ALA A 262 -15.88 21.58 14.12
N LEU A 263 -14.88 22.28 13.58
CA LEU A 263 -14.65 22.42 12.12
C LEU A 263 -13.71 21.34 11.56
N LEU A 264 -13.09 20.53 12.41
CA LEU A 264 -12.27 19.40 11.95
C LEU A 264 -13.19 18.32 11.34
N PRO A 265 -12.80 17.73 10.20
CA PRO A 265 -13.58 16.71 9.49
C PRO A 265 -13.71 15.39 10.27
#